data_182fd6c3c020df5ccb7a4d6651308742
#
_entry.id   182fd6c3c020df5ccb7a4d6651308742
#
_cell.length_a   1.000
_cell.length_b   1.000
_cell.length_c   1.000
_cell.angle_alpha   90.00
_cell.angle_beta   90.00
_cell.angle_gamma   90.00
#
_symmetry.space_group_name_H-M   'P 1'
#
loop_
_entity.id
_entity.type
_entity.pdbx_description
1 polymer ?
#
loop_
_entity_poly.entity_id
_entity_poly.type
_entity_poly.pdbx_seq_one_letter_code
_entity_poly.pdbx_strand_id
1 'polypeptide(L)'
;MIRFSQCDIRVSDKFSLTALSWHIESGQTWVVVGPNGSGKSALGAALKGEFPVARGGFESVSGVAVVSLEEQSRLIQRERQRDESDLTDEVDNGTPVHEMLSEDSKDPILLDRLIDSLGMRPLLERGFRKLSTGESRKVLLIRALTSQPELLVLDEPFEGLDIETVPKVREILESLSGELSLVLCLNRIEEVPDFTTHAIRLEHGHIAQRFNCDSGREARLLLTQISQIRSRELTLPPPERVQDTPLNDDGSLVRLVDARVAYTDNVVFKDLNWTIRPGEHWQVKGPNGSGKTCLLGLVTGDHPQCYVNDLRLFGRQRGQGETIWQLKTHMGFVSTSLHWDYRLSVGVRNVIVSGFYDSIGLYQKATDRQLEIADAWLTMLGLKSKATVSFSKLSYGEQR
;
A
#
# COMPACT_ATOMS: atom_id res chain seq x y z
N MET A 1 -18.76 -22.53 1.81
CA MET A 1 -17.65 -23.46 1.49
C MET A 1 -17.12 -23.13 0.11
N ILE A 2 -15.81 -22.90 -0.02
CA ILE A 2 -15.17 -22.56 -1.30
C ILE A 2 -14.19 -23.66 -1.67
N ARG A 3 -14.16 -24.05 -2.96
CA ARG A 3 -13.32 -25.15 -3.39
C ARG A 3 -12.68 -24.89 -4.76
N PHE A 4 -11.36 -24.96 -4.79
CA PHE A 4 -10.58 -25.10 -6.02
C PHE A 4 -10.17 -26.56 -6.21
N SER A 5 -10.44 -27.14 -7.37
CA SER A 5 -10.11 -28.54 -7.70
C SER A 5 -9.21 -28.57 -8.93
N GLN A 6 -7.89 -28.68 -8.74
CA GLN A 6 -6.87 -28.66 -9.81
C GLN A 6 -7.11 -27.50 -10.79
N CYS A 7 -7.36 -26.31 -10.23
CA CYS A 7 -7.87 -25.17 -10.97
C CYS A 7 -6.73 -24.32 -11.51
N ASP A 8 -6.78 -24.00 -12.81
CA ASP A 8 -5.93 -22.99 -13.43
C ASP A 8 -6.79 -21.77 -13.75
N ILE A 9 -6.36 -20.58 -13.28
CA ILE A 9 -7.06 -19.31 -13.44
C ILE A 9 -6.16 -18.35 -14.19
N ARG A 10 -6.62 -17.83 -15.32
CA ARG A 10 -5.90 -16.84 -16.09
C ARG A 10 -6.13 -15.44 -15.53
N VAL A 11 -5.12 -14.86 -14.91
CA VAL A 11 -5.17 -13.51 -14.35
C VAL A 11 -4.83 -12.46 -15.41
N SER A 12 -3.84 -12.75 -16.24
CA SER A 12 -3.42 -11.89 -17.36
C SER A 12 -2.78 -12.73 -18.47
N ASP A 13 -2.38 -12.11 -19.58
CA ASP A 13 -1.65 -12.80 -20.66
C ASP A 13 -0.32 -13.42 -20.22
N LYS A 14 0.23 -12.97 -19.10
CA LYS A 14 1.56 -13.40 -18.63
C LYS A 14 1.56 -14.02 -17.24
N PHE A 15 0.42 -14.05 -16.55
CA PHE A 15 0.32 -14.58 -15.19
C PHE A 15 -0.95 -15.40 -15.01
N SER A 16 -0.79 -16.58 -14.48
CA SER A 16 -1.89 -17.47 -14.12
C SER A 16 -1.65 -18.03 -12.72
N LEU A 17 -2.74 -18.27 -12.01
CA LEU A 17 -2.73 -19.13 -10.84
C LEU A 17 -2.89 -20.55 -11.36
N THR A 18 -2.02 -21.48 -10.94
CA THR A 18 -1.94 -22.82 -11.53
C THR A 18 -2.07 -23.92 -10.51
N ALA A 19 -2.72 -25.01 -10.91
CA ALA A 19 -2.89 -26.22 -10.12
C ALA A 19 -3.44 -25.96 -8.71
N LEU A 20 -4.32 -24.97 -8.57
CA LEU A 20 -4.91 -24.64 -7.28
C LEU A 20 -5.78 -25.80 -6.82
N SER A 21 -5.45 -26.36 -5.66
CA SER A 21 -6.24 -27.33 -4.93
C SER A 21 -6.39 -26.84 -3.51
N TRP A 22 -7.50 -26.17 -3.24
CA TRP A 22 -7.73 -25.51 -1.96
C TRP A 22 -9.19 -25.56 -1.58
N HIS A 23 -9.44 -25.83 -0.31
CA HIS A 23 -10.76 -25.92 0.25
C HIS A 23 -10.83 -25.08 1.52
N ILE A 24 -11.81 -24.18 1.59
CA ILE A 24 -12.08 -23.31 2.73
C ILE A 24 -13.43 -23.72 3.31
N GLU A 25 -13.41 -24.15 4.55
CA GLU A 25 -14.62 -24.48 5.31
C GLU A 25 -15.11 -23.24 6.10
N SER A 26 -16.36 -23.29 6.52
CA SER A 26 -16.95 -22.21 7.32
C SER A 26 -16.20 -22.03 8.65
N GLY A 27 -15.97 -20.77 9.02
CA GLY A 27 -15.30 -20.39 10.27
C GLY A 27 -13.78 -20.55 10.27
N GLN A 28 -13.17 -21.00 9.17
CA GLN A 28 -11.71 -21.09 9.09
C GLN A 28 -11.07 -19.71 8.86
N THR A 29 -9.93 -19.49 9.52
CA THR A 29 -9.06 -18.33 9.27
C THR A 29 -7.79 -18.78 8.58
N TRP A 30 -7.64 -18.38 7.34
CA TRP A 30 -6.49 -18.67 6.50
C TRP A 30 -5.56 -17.45 6.38
N VAL A 31 -4.27 -17.70 6.49
CA VAL A 31 -3.23 -16.72 6.14
C VAL A 31 -2.50 -17.18 4.90
N VAL A 32 -2.39 -16.28 3.92
CA VAL A 32 -1.64 -16.48 2.68
C VAL A 32 -0.42 -15.58 2.69
N VAL A 33 0.77 -16.20 2.71
CA VAL A 33 2.03 -15.47 2.62
C VAL A 33 2.80 -15.85 1.36
N GLY A 34 3.68 -14.98 0.91
CA GLY A 34 4.52 -15.22 -0.25
C GLY A 34 5.24 -13.96 -0.68
N PRO A 35 6.29 -14.06 -1.50
CA PRO A 35 7.01 -12.89 -2.00
C PRO A 35 6.10 -12.00 -2.85
N ASN A 36 6.53 -10.75 -3.06
CA ASN A 36 5.83 -9.86 -3.99
C ASN A 36 5.78 -10.51 -5.39
N GLY A 37 4.64 -10.35 -6.06
CA GLY A 37 4.40 -11.00 -7.35
C GLY A 37 4.07 -12.50 -7.29
N SER A 38 3.95 -13.10 -6.10
CA SER A 38 3.56 -14.51 -5.97
C SER A 38 2.10 -14.80 -6.36
N GLY A 39 1.25 -13.76 -6.43
CA GLY A 39 -0.16 -13.89 -6.81
C GLY A 39 -1.16 -13.78 -5.65
N LYS A 40 -0.77 -13.25 -4.47
CA LYS A 40 -1.66 -13.12 -3.31
C LYS A 40 -2.92 -12.31 -3.63
N SER A 41 -2.76 -11.09 -4.16
CA SER A 41 -3.90 -10.24 -4.56
C SER A 41 -4.74 -10.89 -5.65
N ALA A 42 -4.09 -11.56 -6.62
CA ALA A 42 -4.78 -12.31 -7.67
C ALA A 42 -5.59 -13.49 -7.10
N LEU A 43 -5.07 -14.16 -6.07
CA LEU A 43 -5.79 -15.22 -5.38
C LEU A 43 -7.03 -14.67 -4.64
N GLY A 44 -6.90 -13.49 -4.00
CA GLY A 44 -8.02 -12.80 -3.38
C GLY A 44 -9.13 -12.45 -4.38
N ALA A 45 -8.78 -11.90 -5.53
CA ALA A 45 -9.73 -11.61 -6.61
C ALA A 45 -10.32 -12.89 -7.24
N ALA A 46 -9.53 -13.97 -7.33
CA ALA A 46 -10.01 -15.27 -7.82
C ALA A 46 -11.05 -15.90 -6.86
N LEU A 47 -10.92 -15.73 -5.54
CA LEU A 47 -11.92 -16.16 -4.57
C LEU A 47 -13.26 -15.45 -4.76
N LYS A 48 -13.26 -14.20 -5.24
CA LYS A 48 -14.45 -13.43 -5.61
C LYS A 48 -15.03 -13.83 -6.98
N GLY A 49 -14.28 -14.64 -7.77
CA GLY A 49 -14.69 -15.06 -9.10
C GLY A 49 -14.42 -14.01 -10.19
N GLU A 50 -13.49 -13.08 -9.98
CA GLU A 50 -13.19 -12.00 -10.95
C GLU A 50 -12.45 -12.49 -12.22
N PHE A 51 -11.90 -13.71 -12.20
CA PHE A 51 -11.13 -14.25 -13.32
C PHE A 51 -11.74 -15.52 -13.91
N PRO A 52 -11.60 -15.74 -15.21
CA PRO A 52 -12.09 -16.95 -15.85
C PRO A 52 -11.25 -18.18 -15.43
N VAL A 53 -11.93 -19.27 -15.15
CA VAL A 53 -11.32 -20.59 -14.93
C VAL A 53 -10.92 -21.16 -16.30
N ALA A 54 -9.63 -21.40 -16.48
CA ALA A 54 -9.09 -21.98 -17.72
C ALA A 54 -9.12 -23.51 -17.70
N ARG A 55 -8.96 -24.13 -16.49
CA ARG A 55 -8.97 -25.58 -16.29
C ARG A 55 -9.36 -25.90 -14.86
N GLY A 56 -9.93 -27.11 -14.67
CA GLY A 56 -10.34 -27.59 -13.32
C GLY A 56 -11.71 -27.07 -12.92
N GLY A 57 -11.99 -27.07 -11.62
CA GLY A 57 -13.26 -26.65 -11.05
C GLY A 57 -13.08 -25.58 -9.98
N PHE A 58 -14.03 -24.64 -9.94
CA PHE A 58 -14.12 -23.61 -8.90
C PHE A 58 -15.57 -23.54 -8.43
N GLU A 59 -15.75 -23.77 -7.14
CA GLU A 59 -17.03 -23.61 -6.45
C GLU A 59 -16.88 -22.48 -5.42
N SER A 60 -17.76 -21.50 -5.47
CA SER A 60 -17.74 -20.35 -4.58
C SER A 60 -19.05 -20.20 -3.82
N VAL A 61 -19.02 -19.40 -2.77
CA VAL A 61 -20.20 -18.90 -2.05
C VAL A 61 -20.69 -17.60 -2.67
N SER A 62 -21.94 -17.26 -2.42
CA SER A 62 -22.54 -16.03 -2.98
C SER A 62 -22.04 -14.74 -2.32
N GLY A 63 -21.55 -14.84 -1.09
CA GLY A 63 -21.17 -13.70 -0.25
C GLY A 63 -19.66 -13.62 -0.01
N VAL A 64 -18.87 -13.23 -1.04
CA VAL A 64 -17.42 -12.95 -0.88
C VAL A 64 -17.17 -11.45 -0.90
N ALA A 65 -16.65 -10.91 0.21
CA ALA A 65 -16.17 -9.54 0.27
C ALA A 65 -14.63 -9.49 0.21
N VAL A 66 -14.10 -8.55 -0.56
CA VAL A 66 -12.65 -8.35 -0.72
C VAL A 66 -12.29 -6.93 -0.34
N VAL A 67 -11.32 -6.79 0.54
CA VAL A 67 -10.69 -5.49 0.89
C VAL A 67 -9.24 -5.54 0.43
N SER A 68 -8.92 -4.76 -0.59
CA SER A 68 -7.58 -4.67 -1.17
C SER A 68 -7.28 -3.24 -1.59
N LEU A 69 -6.00 -2.95 -1.89
CA LEU A 69 -5.61 -1.66 -2.46
C LEU A 69 -6.18 -1.47 -3.88
N GLU A 70 -6.41 -2.54 -4.61
CA GLU A 70 -7.03 -2.48 -5.93
C GLU A 70 -8.50 -2.08 -5.83
N GLU A 71 -9.26 -2.66 -4.88
CA GLU A 71 -10.65 -2.23 -4.61
C GLU A 71 -10.71 -0.78 -4.13
N GLN A 72 -9.78 -0.37 -3.27
CA GLN A 72 -9.66 1.01 -2.84
C GLN A 72 -9.40 1.96 -4.02
N SER A 73 -8.48 1.59 -4.90
CA SER A 73 -8.16 2.36 -6.10
C SER A 73 -9.34 2.45 -7.07
N ARG A 74 -10.07 1.34 -7.26
CA ARG A 74 -11.29 1.31 -8.07
C ARG A 74 -12.36 2.24 -7.51
N LEU A 75 -12.54 2.25 -6.19
CA LEU A 75 -13.51 3.12 -5.54
C LEU A 75 -13.12 4.60 -5.68
N ILE A 76 -11.87 4.96 -5.41
CA ILE A 76 -11.34 6.32 -5.60
C ILE A 76 -11.51 6.75 -7.06
N GLN A 77 -11.24 5.87 -8.01
CA GLN A 77 -11.37 6.19 -9.43
C GLN A 77 -12.83 6.40 -9.84
N ARG A 78 -13.77 5.60 -9.33
CA ARG A 78 -15.21 5.82 -9.55
C ARG A 78 -15.67 7.18 -9.02
N GLU A 79 -15.24 7.55 -7.81
CA GLU A 79 -15.56 8.84 -7.20
C GLU A 79 -14.97 10.02 -7.99
N ARG A 80 -13.76 9.84 -8.56
CA ARG A 80 -13.16 10.85 -9.45
C ARG A 80 -13.89 10.98 -10.80
N GLN A 81 -14.44 9.89 -11.34
CA GLN A 81 -15.21 9.91 -12.58
C GLN A 81 -16.60 10.57 -12.42
N ARG A 82 -17.10 10.62 -11.19
CA ARG A 82 -18.35 11.32 -10.82
C ARG A 82 -18.14 12.80 -10.51
N ASP A 83 -16.92 13.30 -10.68
CA ASP A 83 -16.58 14.70 -10.40
C ASP A 83 -17.29 15.63 -11.39
N GLU A 84 -18.18 16.46 -10.90
CA GLU A 84 -18.94 17.46 -11.65
C GLU A 84 -18.44 18.89 -11.37
N SER A 85 -17.29 19.05 -10.70
CA SER A 85 -16.73 20.38 -10.35
C SER A 85 -16.57 21.28 -11.57
N ASP A 86 -16.19 20.71 -12.72
CA ASP A 86 -16.02 21.46 -13.97
C ASP A 86 -17.35 21.93 -14.59
N LEU A 87 -18.49 21.35 -14.16
CA LEU A 87 -19.83 21.67 -14.68
C LEU A 87 -20.58 22.65 -13.77
N THR A 88 -20.30 22.63 -12.46
CA THR A 88 -21.08 23.36 -11.44
C THR A 88 -20.36 24.57 -10.86
N ASP A 89 -19.05 24.77 -11.15
CA ASP A 89 -18.16 25.74 -10.49
C ASP A 89 -18.08 25.56 -8.95
N GLU A 90 -18.60 24.45 -8.42
CA GLU A 90 -18.53 24.08 -7.01
C GLU A 90 -17.54 22.93 -6.80
N VAL A 91 -16.81 22.96 -5.68
CA VAL A 91 -15.89 21.87 -5.34
C VAL A 91 -16.68 20.64 -4.91
N ASP A 92 -16.78 19.66 -5.80
CA ASP A 92 -17.36 18.37 -5.46
C ASP A 92 -16.40 17.56 -4.59
N ASN A 93 -16.81 17.28 -3.36
CA ASN A 93 -16.02 16.55 -2.36
C ASN A 93 -16.17 15.02 -2.47
N GLY A 94 -16.97 14.53 -3.40
CA GLY A 94 -17.38 13.12 -3.54
C GLY A 94 -18.51 12.73 -2.59
N THR A 95 -18.96 11.49 -2.73
CA THR A 95 -20.05 10.93 -1.91
C THR A 95 -19.73 11.03 -0.42
N PRO A 96 -20.66 11.53 0.44
CA PRO A 96 -20.49 11.54 1.88
C PRO A 96 -20.25 10.13 2.44
N VAL A 97 -19.36 10.03 3.44
CA VAL A 97 -18.98 8.73 4.04
C VAL A 97 -20.18 7.98 4.58
N HIS A 98 -21.13 8.65 5.24
CA HIS A 98 -22.32 8.00 5.79
C HIS A 98 -23.18 7.34 4.71
N GLU A 99 -23.33 7.95 3.54
CA GLU A 99 -24.06 7.37 2.42
C GLU A 99 -23.34 6.11 1.91
N MET A 100 -22.03 6.20 1.69
CA MET A 100 -21.23 5.03 1.27
C MET A 100 -21.31 3.86 2.23
N LEU A 101 -21.32 4.13 3.54
CA LEU A 101 -21.38 3.10 4.56
C LEU A 101 -22.77 2.47 4.66
N SER A 102 -23.82 3.23 4.36
CA SER A 102 -25.22 2.76 4.45
C SER A 102 -25.65 1.96 3.22
N GLU A 103 -25.06 2.23 2.03
CA GLU A 103 -25.48 1.67 0.74
C GLU A 103 -25.55 0.14 0.74
N ASP A 104 -24.53 -0.53 1.28
CA ASP A 104 -24.40 -2.00 1.26
C ASP A 104 -24.59 -2.64 2.65
N SER A 105 -24.89 -1.85 3.67
CA SER A 105 -24.98 -2.35 5.04
C SER A 105 -26.26 -3.17 5.27
N LYS A 106 -26.08 -4.41 5.72
CA LYS A 106 -27.15 -5.32 6.15
C LYS A 106 -27.31 -5.36 7.67
N ASP A 107 -26.41 -4.74 8.41
CA ASP A 107 -26.38 -4.75 9.88
C ASP A 107 -26.11 -3.34 10.41
N PRO A 108 -27.18 -2.53 10.64
CA PRO A 108 -27.04 -1.19 11.16
C PRO A 108 -26.41 -1.10 12.55
N ILE A 109 -26.58 -2.13 13.39
CA ILE A 109 -26.02 -2.17 14.75
C ILE A 109 -24.51 -2.38 14.67
N LEU A 110 -24.07 -3.34 13.85
CA LEU A 110 -22.63 -3.56 13.60
C LEU A 110 -22.01 -2.33 12.94
N LEU A 111 -22.71 -1.71 12.00
CA LEU A 111 -22.25 -0.49 11.34
C LEU A 111 -21.95 0.62 12.35
N ASP A 112 -22.88 0.92 13.23
CA ASP A 112 -22.72 1.99 14.23
C ASP A 112 -21.55 1.67 15.18
N ARG A 113 -21.44 0.43 15.62
CA ARG A 113 -20.33 -0.04 16.47
C ARG A 113 -18.96 0.07 15.78
N LEU A 114 -18.87 -0.26 14.48
CA LEU A 114 -17.63 -0.17 13.70
C LEU A 114 -17.23 1.29 13.43
N ILE A 115 -18.20 2.17 13.16
CA ILE A 115 -17.99 3.60 13.02
C ILE A 115 -17.29 4.17 14.27
N ASP A 116 -17.80 3.83 15.46
CA ASP A 116 -17.22 4.29 16.72
C ASP A 116 -15.85 3.67 17.00
N SER A 117 -15.73 2.35 16.87
CA SER A 117 -14.48 1.62 17.15
C SER A 117 -13.32 2.09 16.27
N LEU A 118 -13.58 2.40 15.00
CA LEU A 118 -12.56 2.84 14.05
C LEU A 118 -12.43 4.37 13.96
N GLY A 119 -13.18 5.12 14.81
CA GLY A 119 -13.08 6.57 14.92
C GLY A 119 -13.58 7.32 13.67
N MET A 120 -14.58 6.77 12.98
CA MET A 120 -15.11 7.34 11.74
C MET A 120 -16.22 8.36 11.95
N ARG A 121 -16.79 8.49 13.17
CA ARG A 121 -17.91 9.40 13.50
C ARG A 121 -17.68 10.84 13.04
N PRO A 122 -16.51 11.47 13.26
CA PRO A 122 -16.27 12.86 12.82
C PRO A 122 -16.15 13.02 11.31
N LEU A 123 -16.07 11.91 10.55
CA LEU A 123 -15.82 11.91 9.12
C LEU A 123 -17.08 11.60 8.31
N LEU A 124 -18.22 11.32 8.94
CA LEU A 124 -19.43 10.85 8.28
C LEU A 124 -19.96 11.83 7.23
N GLU A 125 -19.89 13.13 7.50
CA GLU A 125 -20.32 14.19 6.57
C GLU A 125 -19.23 14.59 5.57
N ARG A 126 -18.03 14.03 5.71
CA ARG A 126 -16.93 14.34 4.79
C ARG A 126 -17.08 13.55 3.50
N GLY A 127 -16.87 14.23 2.37
CA GLY A 127 -16.83 13.58 1.07
C GLY A 127 -15.64 12.60 0.96
N PHE A 128 -15.86 11.44 0.37
CA PHE A 128 -14.89 10.34 0.27
C PHE A 128 -13.56 10.77 -0.36
N ARG A 129 -13.57 11.69 -1.32
CA ARG A 129 -12.37 12.21 -1.98
C ARG A 129 -11.45 13.02 -1.06
N LYS A 130 -11.97 13.49 0.07
CA LYS A 130 -11.22 14.24 1.09
C LYS A 130 -10.63 13.34 2.19
N LEU A 131 -10.83 12.04 2.10
CA LEU A 131 -10.29 11.08 3.04
C LEU A 131 -8.82 10.80 2.75
N SER A 132 -8.04 10.59 3.80
CA SER A 132 -6.71 10.00 3.70
C SER A 132 -6.79 8.53 3.25
N THR A 133 -5.66 7.97 2.81
CA THR A 133 -5.56 6.55 2.42
C THR A 133 -6.00 5.62 3.55
N GLY A 134 -5.63 5.91 4.80
CA GLY A 134 -6.04 5.11 5.96
C GLY A 134 -7.53 5.24 6.27
N GLU A 135 -8.11 6.44 6.17
CA GLU A 135 -9.53 6.67 6.38
C GLU A 135 -10.38 5.99 5.30
N SER A 136 -10.01 6.09 4.03
CA SER A 136 -10.71 5.40 2.94
C SER A 136 -10.62 3.88 3.06
N ARG A 137 -9.50 3.35 3.61
CA ARG A 137 -9.38 1.92 3.91
C ARG A 137 -10.32 1.46 5.03
N LYS A 138 -10.49 2.27 6.08
CA LYS A 138 -11.48 2.01 7.13
C LYS A 138 -12.90 1.96 6.55
N VAL A 139 -13.26 2.85 5.63
CA VAL A 139 -14.56 2.81 4.93
C VAL A 139 -14.76 1.48 4.21
N LEU A 140 -13.77 1.02 3.44
CA LEU A 140 -13.86 -0.28 2.74
C LEU A 140 -14.02 -1.45 3.71
N LEU A 141 -13.27 -1.45 4.81
CA LEU A 141 -13.34 -2.51 5.81
C LEU A 141 -14.74 -2.55 6.46
N ILE A 142 -15.28 -1.39 6.86
CA ILE A 142 -16.63 -1.30 7.45
C ILE A 142 -17.68 -1.82 6.45
N ARG A 143 -17.65 -1.36 5.19
CA ARG A 143 -18.57 -1.83 4.13
C ARG A 143 -18.50 -3.35 3.96
N ALA A 144 -17.29 -3.91 3.88
CA ALA A 144 -17.08 -5.33 3.72
C ALA A 144 -17.66 -6.14 4.90
N LEU A 145 -17.43 -5.69 6.14
CA LEU A 145 -17.93 -6.35 7.35
C LEU A 145 -19.45 -6.26 7.48
N THR A 146 -20.03 -5.09 7.21
CA THR A 146 -21.48 -4.84 7.35
C THR A 146 -22.31 -5.45 6.21
N SER A 147 -21.71 -5.86 5.11
CA SER A 147 -22.35 -6.60 4.04
C SER A 147 -22.68 -8.05 4.41
N GLN A 148 -22.24 -8.50 5.59
CA GLN A 148 -22.41 -9.88 6.11
C GLN A 148 -21.94 -10.94 5.09
N PRO A 149 -20.67 -10.95 4.71
CA PRO A 149 -20.14 -11.94 3.77
C PRO A 149 -20.01 -13.31 4.42
N GLU A 150 -20.04 -14.37 3.61
CA GLU A 150 -19.68 -15.73 4.04
C GLU A 150 -18.16 -15.93 4.08
N LEU A 151 -17.43 -15.20 3.23
CA LEU A 151 -15.97 -15.12 3.21
C LEU A 151 -15.51 -13.67 3.11
N LEU A 152 -14.63 -13.27 4.02
CA LEU A 152 -13.93 -11.98 3.94
C LEU A 152 -12.47 -12.19 3.56
N VAL A 153 -12.07 -11.61 2.45
CA VAL A 153 -10.69 -11.62 1.96
C VAL A 153 -10.08 -10.24 2.22
N LEU A 154 -8.97 -10.23 2.95
CA LEU A 154 -8.25 -9.01 3.33
C LEU A 154 -6.83 -9.06 2.75
N ASP A 155 -6.55 -8.21 1.78
CA ASP A 155 -5.21 -8.08 1.21
C ASP A 155 -4.49 -6.92 1.87
N GLU A 156 -3.41 -7.24 2.60
CA GLU A 156 -2.62 -6.31 3.42
C GLU A 156 -3.48 -5.47 4.38
N PRO A 157 -4.29 -6.10 5.28
CA PRO A 157 -5.32 -5.42 6.07
C PRO A 157 -4.78 -4.31 6.98
N PHE A 158 -3.52 -4.37 7.36
CA PHE A 158 -2.90 -3.44 8.30
C PHE A 158 -2.10 -2.33 7.62
N GLU A 159 -1.87 -2.42 6.30
CA GLU A 159 -1.13 -1.43 5.56
C GLU A 159 -1.89 -0.10 5.47
N GLY A 160 -1.20 1.02 5.73
CA GLY A 160 -1.78 2.37 5.68
C GLY A 160 -2.66 2.74 6.89
N LEU A 161 -2.87 1.83 7.85
CA LEU A 161 -3.53 2.14 9.10
C LEU A 161 -2.54 2.72 10.12
N ASP A 162 -3.06 3.56 11.02
CA ASP A 162 -2.28 4.10 12.11
C ASP A 162 -2.09 3.08 13.26
N ILE A 163 -1.14 3.37 14.13
CA ILE A 163 -0.74 2.53 15.26
C ILE A 163 -1.90 2.18 16.21
N GLU A 164 -2.85 3.10 16.38
CA GLU A 164 -4.00 2.92 17.28
C GLU A 164 -5.13 2.12 16.62
N THR A 165 -5.22 2.17 15.29
CA THR A 165 -6.25 1.46 14.53
C THR A 165 -5.91 -0.03 14.34
N VAL A 166 -4.63 -0.38 14.15
CA VAL A 166 -4.22 -1.78 13.90
C VAL A 166 -4.69 -2.75 15.00
N PRO A 167 -4.50 -2.47 16.32
CA PRO A 167 -5.02 -3.33 17.38
C PRO A 167 -6.54 -3.49 17.32
N LYS A 168 -7.28 -2.42 17.07
CA LYS A 168 -8.74 -2.43 16.99
C LYS A 168 -9.23 -3.31 15.83
N VAL A 169 -8.59 -3.22 14.67
CA VAL A 169 -8.91 -4.09 13.53
C VAL A 169 -8.63 -5.55 13.86
N ARG A 170 -7.53 -5.86 14.56
CA ARG A 170 -7.23 -7.22 15.02
C ARG A 170 -8.30 -7.75 15.97
N GLU A 171 -8.71 -6.97 16.97
CA GLU A 171 -9.78 -7.33 17.92
C GLU A 171 -11.11 -7.57 17.21
N ILE A 172 -11.47 -6.73 16.22
CA ILE A 172 -12.68 -6.92 15.41
C ILE A 172 -12.60 -8.24 14.65
N LEU A 173 -11.49 -8.51 13.95
CA LEU A 173 -11.32 -9.74 13.17
C LEU A 173 -11.30 -10.98 14.09
N GLU A 174 -10.67 -10.89 15.26
CA GLU A 174 -10.67 -11.95 16.27
C GLU A 174 -12.07 -12.24 16.77
N SER A 175 -12.87 -11.21 17.06
CA SER A 175 -14.25 -11.39 17.52
C SER A 175 -15.17 -12.04 16.49
N LEU A 176 -14.82 -11.96 15.21
CA LEU A 176 -15.57 -12.56 14.10
C LEU A 176 -15.00 -13.91 13.66
N SER A 177 -13.80 -14.27 14.13
CA SER A 177 -13.17 -15.55 13.81
C SER A 177 -13.98 -16.72 14.37
N GLY A 178 -14.09 -17.80 13.59
CA GLY A 178 -14.93 -18.96 13.93
C GLY A 178 -16.37 -18.87 13.41
N GLU A 179 -16.93 -17.67 13.29
CA GLU A 179 -18.25 -17.46 12.66
C GLU A 179 -18.11 -17.08 11.20
N LEU A 180 -17.22 -16.11 10.91
CA LEU A 180 -16.88 -15.65 9.57
C LEU A 180 -15.62 -16.34 9.06
N SER A 181 -15.66 -16.84 7.83
CA SER A 181 -14.46 -17.36 7.17
C SER A 181 -13.57 -16.19 6.74
N LEU A 182 -12.27 -16.27 7.07
CA LEU A 182 -11.30 -15.20 6.82
C LEU A 182 -10.14 -15.70 5.95
N VAL A 183 -9.72 -14.90 4.97
CA VAL A 183 -8.47 -15.07 4.24
C VAL A 183 -7.68 -13.79 4.33
N LEU A 184 -6.53 -13.83 4.96
CA LEU A 184 -5.62 -12.69 5.11
C LEU A 184 -4.38 -12.91 4.24
N CYS A 185 -4.19 -12.09 3.22
CA CYS A 185 -2.96 -12.04 2.43
C CYS A 185 -1.98 -11.08 3.09
N LEU A 186 -0.81 -11.57 3.51
CA LEU A 186 0.16 -10.80 4.28
C LEU A 186 1.54 -10.85 3.65
N ASN A 187 2.26 -9.73 3.67
CA ASN A 187 3.67 -9.65 3.28
C ASN A 187 4.60 -9.94 4.47
N ARG A 188 4.15 -9.72 5.68
CA ARG A 188 4.94 -9.84 6.91
C ARG A 188 4.42 -10.96 7.79
N ILE A 189 5.30 -11.90 8.12
CA ILE A 189 4.96 -13.06 8.97
C ILE A 189 4.59 -12.60 10.39
N GLU A 190 5.17 -11.51 10.87
CA GLU A 190 4.91 -10.93 12.18
C GLU A 190 3.46 -10.41 12.32
N GLU A 191 2.80 -10.13 11.19
CA GLU A 191 1.42 -9.67 11.15
C GLU A 191 0.38 -10.78 11.26
N VAL A 192 0.77 -12.05 11.18
CA VAL A 192 -0.11 -13.20 11.29
C VAL A 192 -0.84 -13.18 12.64
N PRO A 193 -2.19 -13.13 12.65
CA PRO A 193 -2.97 -13.07 13.88
C PRO A 193 -2.95 -14.38 14.68
N ASP A 194 -3.16 -14.30 15.99
CA ASP A 194 -3.15 -15.48 16.86
C ASP A 194 -4.34 -16.43 16.63
N PHE A 195 -5.45 -15.94 16.11
CA PHE A 195 -6.64 -16.71 15.73
C PHE A 195 -6.52 -17.43 14.38
N THR A 196 -5.34 -17.48 13.76
CA THR A 196 -5.09 -18.19 12.51
C THR A 196 -5.21 -19.70 12.71
N THR A 197 -6.00 -20.37 11.86
CA THR A 197 -6.20 -21.82 11.88
C THR A 197 -5.45 -22.55 10.76
N HIS A 198 -5.12 -21.84 9.68
CA HIS A 198 -4.47 -22.40 8.50
C HIS A 198 -3.52 -21.41 7.87
N ALA A 199 -2.46 -21.88 7.26
CA ALA A 199 -1.52 -21.06 6.51
C ALA A 199 -1.18 -21.65 5.15
N ILE A 200 -1.07 -20.77 4.14
CA ILE A 200 -0.60 -21.08 2.79
C ILE A 200 0.64 -20.25 2.48
N ARG A 201 1.62 -20.89 1.88
CA ARG A 201 2.70 -20.22 1.18
C ARG A 201 2.46 -20.28 -0.31
N LEU A 202 2.32 -19.10 -0.92
CA LEU A 202 2.10 -18.93 -2.34
C LEU A 202 3.40 -18.54 -3.03
N GLU A 203 3.76 -19.22 -4.13
CA GLU A 203 4.93 -18.93 -4.96
C GLU A 203 4.56 -19.02 -6.43
N HIS A 204 4.91 -18.00 -7.22
CA HIS A 204 4.71 -18.00 -8.69
C HIS A 204 3.32 -18.48 -9.16
N GLY A 205 2.27 -18.09 -8.44
CA GLY A 205 0.89 -18.46 -8.79
C GLY A 205 0.44 -19.86 -8.37
N HIS A 206 1.23 -20.60 -7.60
CA HIS A 206 0.82 -21.93 -7.08
C HIS A 206 0.98 -22.02 -5.55
N ILE A 207 0.22 -22.89 -4.93
CA ILE A 207 0.34 -23.19 -3.51
C ILE A 207 1.55 -24.10 -3.31
N ALA A 208 2.67 -23.51 -2.84
CA ALA A 208 3.89 -24.25 -2.59
C ALA A 208 3.81 -25.10 -1.32
N GLN A 209 3.13 -24.61 -0.29
CA GLN A 209 2.97 -25.29 1.00
C GLN A 209 1.65 -24.86 1.64
N ARG A 210 1.08 -25.81 2.43
CA ARG A 210 -0.13 -25.59 3.20
C ARG A 210 0.01 -26.25 4.56
N PHE A 211 -0.44 -25.55 5.60
CA PHE A 211 -0.35 -25.98 6.99
C PHE A 211 -1.70 -25.82 7.68
N ASN A 212 -2.06 -26.78 8.49
CA ASN A 212 -3.08 -26.62 9.53
C ASN A 212 -2.31 -26.16 10.78
N CYS A 213 -2.81 -25.19 11.50
CA CYS A 213 -2.16 -24.60 12.66
C CYS A 213 -3.13 -24.55 13.83
N ASP A 214 -2.64 -24.87 15.04
CA ASP A 214 -3.44 -24.74 16.26
C ASP A 214 -3.50 -23.27 16.73
N SER A 215 -2.60 -22.44 16.24
CA SER A 215 -2.54 -21.01 16.54
C SER A 215 -1.71 -20.22 15.52
N GLY A 216 -1.90 -18.92 15.47
CA GLY A 216 -1.06 -18.02 14.65
C GLY A 216 0.41 -18.01 15.08
N ARG A 217 0.71 -18.33 16.34
CA ARG A 217 2.11 -18.49 16.79
C ARG A 217 2.78 -19.66 16.08
N GLU A 218 2.10 -20.77 15.96
CA GLU A 218 2.59 -21.94 15.22
C GLU A 218 2.73 -21.62 13.73
N ALA A 219 1.73 -20.96 13.14
CA ALA A 219 1.79 -20.48 11.75
C ALA A 219 3.03 -19.60 11.50
N ARG A 220 3.30 -18.63 12.39
CA ARG A 220 4.51 -17.78 12.30
C ARG A 220 5.80 -18.59 12.36
N LEU A 221 5.91 -19.57 13.26
CA LEU A 221 7.09 -20.42 13.38
C LEU A 221 7.34 -21.24 12.10
N LEU A 222 6.32 -21.90 11.58
CA LEU A 222 6.42 -22.70 10.35
C LEU A 222 6.81 -21.82 9.14
N LEU A 223 6.18 -20.69 8.98
CA LEU A 223 6.46 -19.76 7.89
C LEU A 223 7.87 -19.16 7.99
N THR A 224 8.34 -18.83 9.20
CA THR A 224 9.69 -18.28 9.43
C THR A 224 10.78 -19.31 9.11
N GLN A 225 10.64 -20.54 9.53
CA GLN A 225 11.58 -21.61 9.23
C GLN A 225 11.83 -21.77 7.73
N ILE A 226 10.77 -21.65 6.94
CA ILE A 226 10.83 -21.77 5.48
C ILE A 226 11.47 -20.53 4.83
N SER A 227 11.21 -19.35 5.38
CA SER A 227 11.74 -18.08 4.84
C SER A 227 13.23 -17.92 5.07
N GLN A 228 13.77 -18.39 6.19
CA GLN A 228 15.20 -18.32 6.53
C GLN A 228 16.11 -19.12 5.57
N ILE A 229 15.57 -20.14 4.90
CA ILE A 229 16.35 -20.95 3.94
C ILE A 229 16.77 -20.14 2.69
N ARG A 230 16.21 -18.95 2.48
CA ARG A 230 16.39 -18.15 1.24
C ARG A 230 17.03 -16.76 1.42
N SER A 231 17.57 -16.44 2.60
CA SER A 231 18.30 -15.18 2.80
C SER A 231 19.57 -15.16 1.96
N ARG A 232 19.53 -14.55 0.77
CA ARG A 232 20.71 -14.23 -0.03
C ARG A 232 21.25 -12.89 0.44
N GLU A 233 22.57 -12.78 0.57
CA GLU A 233 23.23 -11.49 0.71
C GLU A 233 22.89 -10.64 -0.53
N LEU A 234 22.17 -9.53 -0.32
CA LEU A 234 21.81 -8.61 -1.38
C LEU A 234 22.98 -7.64 -1.57
N THR A 235 23.63 -7.71 -2.72
CA THR A 235 24.61 -6.70 -3.13
C THR A 235 23.90 -5.61 -3.91
N LEU A 236 23.85 -4.39 -3.35
CA LEU A 236 23.23 -3.26 -4.03
C LEU A 236 24.03 -2.88 -5.27
N PRO A 237 23.37 -2.55 -6.39
CA PRO A 237 24.03 -1.97 -7.56
C PRO A 237 24.75 -0.68 -7.18
N PRO A 238 25.90 -0.38 -7.79
CA PRO A 238 26.63 0.85 -7.50
C PRO A 238 25.82 2.07 -7.94
N PRO A 239 25.97 3.23 -7.26
CA PRO A 239 25.37 4.48 -7.71
C PRO A 239 25.97 4.95 -9.04
N GLU A 240 25.23 5.77 -9.79
CA GLU A 240 25.73 6.38 -11.02
C GLU A 240 26.92 7.31 -10.71
N ARG A 241 26.78 8.11 -9.66
CA ARG A 241 27.79 9.04 -9.16
C ARG A 241 27.79 8.99 -7.63
N VAL A 242 28.98 9.08 -7.06
CA VAL A 242 29.14 9.42 -5.65
C VAL A 242 29.08 10.94 -5.58
N GLN A 243 27.99 11.48 -5.07
CA GLN A 243 27.80 12.90 -4.90
C GLN A 243 27.85 13.25 -3.41
N ASP A 244 28.73 14.16 -3.05
CA ASP A 244 28.74 14.70 -1.69
C ASP A 244 27.45 15.53 -1.49
N THR A 245 26.70 15.21 -0.45
CA THR A 245 25.51 15.96 -0.07
C THR A 245 25.93 17.16 0.75
N PRO A 246 25.64 18.41 0.32
CA PRO A 246 25.96 19.58 1.09
C PRO A 246 25.28 19.56 2.47
N LEU A 247 25.98 20.03 3.49
CA LEU A 247 25.47 20.17 4.83
C LEU A 247 25.14 21.61 5.15
N ASN A 248 24.20 21.83 6.07
CA ASN A 248 23.96 23.12 6.67
C ASN A 248 25.17 23.55 7.53
N ASP A 249 25.26 24.82 7.89
CA ASP A 249 26.39 25.39 8.65
C ASP A 249 26.61 24.67 10.00
N ASP A 250 25.58 24.04 10.56
CA ASP A 250 25.62 23.26 11.79
C ASP A 250 25.91 21.75 11.57
N GLY A 251 26.27 21.36 10.37
CA GLY A 251 26.55 19.97 9.98
C GLY A 251 25.30 19.09 9.80
N SER A 252 24.11 19.66 9.76
CA SER A 252 22.87 18.92 9.54
C SER A 252 22.51 18.81 8.06
N LEU A 253 21.73 17.78 7.70
CA LEU A 253 21.11 17.61 6.38
C LEU A 253 19.81 18.43 6.27
N VAL A 254 19.02 18.41 7.34
CA VAL A 254 17.73 19.09 7.44
C VAL A 254 17.70 19.83 8.78
N ARG A 255 17.22 21.07 8.75
CA ARG A 255 16.95 21.86 9.94
C ARG A 255 15.65 22.62 9.80
N LEU A 256 14.74 22.39 10.71
CA LEU A 256 13.49 23.11 10.90
C LEU A 256 13.56 23.87 12.23
N VAL A 257 13.20 25.15 12.22
CA VAL A 257 13.15 25.99 13.41
C VAL A 257 11.75 26.58 13.53
N ASP A 258 11.10 26.35 14.67
CA ASP A 258 9.77 26.85 15.01
C ASP A 258 8.73 26.63 13.89
N ALA A 259 8.85 25.49 13.19
CA ALA A 259 8.06 25.22 12.03
C ALA A 259 6.57 25.09 12.37
N ARG A 260 5.74 25.69 11.49
CA ARG A 260 4.29 25.69 11.62
C ARG A 260 3.63 25.33 10.30
N VAL A 261 2.64 24.44 10.37
CA VAL A 261 1.72 24.17 9.25
C VAL A 261 0.29 24.37 9.71
N ALA A 262 -0.46 25.17 8.98
CA ALA A 262 -1.86 25.44 9.30
C ALA A 262 -2.68 25.63 8.00
N TYR A 263 -3.94 25.20 8.00
CA TYR A 263 -4.90 25.41 6.94
C TYR A 263 -6.12 26.14 7.51
N THR A 264 -6.39 27.36 7.01
CA THR A 264 -7.48 28.22 7.50
C THR A 264 -7.43 28.33 9.03
N ASP A 265 -8.37 27.72 9.74
CA ASP A 265 -8.47 27.76 11.20
C ASP A 265 -7.87 26.53 11.92
N ASN A 266 -7.35 25.56 11.15
CA ASN A 266 -6.81 24.32 11.71
C ASN A 266 -5.28 24.33 11.69
N VAL A 267 -4.67 24.40 12.88
CA VAL A 267 -3.23 24.26 13.05
C VAL A 267 -2.88 22.77 13.12
N VAL A 268 -2.15 22.28 12.13
CA VAL A 268 -1.71 20.88 12.06
C VAL A 268 -0.60 20.64 13.08
N PHE A 269 0.42 21.49 13.08
CA PHE A 269 1.47 21.57 14.12
C PHE A 269 2.09 22.96 14.14
N LYS A 270 2.71 23.31 15.26
CA LYS A 270 3.43 24.55 15.48
C LYS A 270 4.62 24.32 16.42
N ASP A 271 5.52 25.29 16.44
CA ASP A 271 6.69 25.31 17.34
C ASP A 271 7.56 24.04 17.19
N LEU A 272 7.58 23.45 15.96
CA LEU A 272 8.31 22.22 15.68
C LEU A 272 9.76 22.54 15.33
N ASN A 273 10.66 22.05 16.18
CA ASN A 273 12.09 22.11 15.96
C ASN A 273 12.61 20.71 15.66
N TRP A 274 13.25 20.52 14.50
CA TRP A 274 13.78 19.23 14.10
C TRP A 274 15.06 19.36 13.29
N THR A 275 16.05 18.56 13.67
CA THR A 275 17.35 18.54 12.99
C THR A 275 17.68 17.09 12.64
N ILE A 276 18.07 16.84 11.38
CA ILE A 276 18.51 15.53 10.89
C ILE A 276 19.98 15.65 10.48
N ARG A 277 20.82 14.77 11.01
CA ARG A 277 22.26 14.72 10.74
C ARG A 277 22.62 13.50 9.86
N PRO A 278 23.76 13.53 9.17
CA PRO A 278 24.24 12.35 8.45
C PRO A 278 24.31 11.11 9.36
N GLY A 279 23.86 9.96 8.84
CA GLY A 279 23.85 8.69 9.56
C GLY A 279 22.71 8.50 10.56
N GLU A 280 21.86 9.48 10.76
CA GLU A 280 20.66 9.34 11.61
C GLU A 280 19.51 8.68 10.83
N HIS A 281 18.77 7.80 11.52
CA HIS A 281 17.57 7.13 11.02
C HIS A 281 16.38 7.52 11.89
N TRP A 282 15.41 8.19 11.28
CA TRP A 282 14.24 8.72 11.98
C TRP A 282 12.97 7.96 11.63
N GLN A 283 12.14 7.71 12.61
CA GLN A 283 10.79 7.20 12.42
C GLN A 283 9.76 8.20 12.94
N VAL A 284 8.92 8.73 12.06
CA VAL A 284 7.81 9.64 12.42
C VAL A 284 6.56 8.80 12.68
N LYS A 285 6.06 8.82 13.92
CA LYS A 285 4.86 8.10 14.37
C LYS A 285 3.79 9.08 14.83
N GLY A 286 2.54 8.70 14.73
CA GLY A 286 1.39 9.46 15.20
C GLY A 286 0.09 8.97 14.56
N PRO A 287 -1.08 9.36 15.09
CA PRO A 287 -2.39 9.02 14.54
C PRO A 287 -2.58 9.59 13.13
N ASN A 288 -3.61 9.10 12.42
CA ASN A 288 -3.97 9.69 11.14
C ASN A 288 -4.44 11.14 11.35
N GLY A 289 -4.09 12.02 10.39
CA GLY A 289 -4.37 13.46 10.53
C GLY A 289 -3.38 14.26 11.40
N SER A 290 -2.39 13.63 12.06
CA SER A 290 -1.41 14.33 12.91
C SER A 290 -0.34 15.13 12.13
N GLY A 291 -0.45 15.23 10.81
CA GLY A 291 0.47 16.05 10.01
C GLY A 291 1.75 15.35 9.54
N LYS A 292 1.89 14.03 9.69
CA LYS A 292 3.08 13.28 9.22
C LYS A 292 3.42 13.55 7.76
N THR A 293 2.43 13.53 6.89
CA THR A 293 2.60 13.82 5.45
C THR A 293 3.00 15.28 5.21
N CYS A 294 2.42 16.23 5.98
CA CYS A 294 2.82 17.64 5.90
C CYS A 294 4.27 17.84 6.33
N LEU A 295 4.70 17.17 7.41
CA LEU A 295 6.08 17.23 7.89
C LEU A 295 7.06 16.65 6.84
N LEU A 296 6.74 15.49 6.27
CA LEU A 296 7.54 14.91 5.19
C LEU A 296 7.57 15.84 3.96
N GLY A 297 6.42 16.43 3.60
CA GLY A 297 6.33 17.39 2.51
C GLY A 297 7.18 18.66 2.73
N LEU A 298 7.35 19.12 3.98
CA LEU A 298 8.30 20.19 4.29
C LEU A 298 9.73 19.73 4.01
N VAL A 299 10.12 18.54 4.46
CA VAL A 299 11.47 17.99 4.28
C VAL A 299 11.79 17.73 2.81
N THR A 300 10.82 17.24 2.02
CA THR A 300 10.99 17.05 0.57
C THR A 300 10.91 18.35 -0.23
N GLY A 301 10.49 19.44 0.40
CA GLY A 301 10.33 20.75 -0.24
C GLY A 301 9.07 20.85 -1.12
N ASP A 302 8.19 19.84 -1.11
CA ASP A 302 6.98 19.80 -1.93
C ASP A 302 5.78 20.51 -1.26
N HIS A 303 5.86 20.78 0.06
CA HIS A 303 4.77 21.44 0.78
C HIS A 303 4.74 22.95 0.49
N PRO A 304 3.59 23.55 0.12
CA PRO A 304 3.52 24.98 -0.20
C PRO A 304 4.02 25.90 0.92
N GLN A 305 3.82 25.49 2.18
CA GLN A 305 4.27 26.30 3.33
C GLN A 305 5.75 26.11 3.68
N CYS A 306 6.55 25.40 2.88
CA CYS A 306 8.00 25.32 3.08
C CYS A 306 8.68 26.69 2.94
N TYR A 307 8.09 27.63 2.20
CA TYR A 307 8.64 28.97 1.96
C TYR A 307 8.40 29.98 3.10
N VAL A 308 7.46 29.67 4.00
CA VAL A 308 7.13 30.56 5.13
C VAL A 308 7.71 30.05 6.46
N ASN A 309 8.41 28.91 6.42
CA ASN A 309 9.07 28.31 7.57
C ASN A 309 10.58 28.51 7.50
N ASP A 310 11.25 28.62 8.65
CA ASP A 310 12.72 28.58 8.69
C ASP A 310 13.17 27.13 8.49
N LEU A 311 13.36 26.79 7.22
CA LEU A 311 13.69 25.45 6.74
C LEU A 311 14.98 25.50 5.93
N ARG A 312 15.97 24.72 6.37
CA ARG A 312 17.24 24.52 5.65
C ARG A 312 17.39 23.06 5.23
N LEU A 313 17.68 22.86 3.97
CA LEU A 313 17.85 21.56 3.33
C LEU A 313 19.16 21.56 2.57
N PHE A 314 20.05 20.61 2.89
CA PHE A 314 21.30 20.38 2.13
C PHE A 314 22.10 21.67 1.90
N GLY A 315 22.36 22.42 2.97
CA GLY A 315 23.12 23.68 2.91
C GLY A 315 22.38 24.87 2.32
N ARG A 316 21.09 24.77 2.02
CA ARG A 316 20.28 25.82 1.39
C ARG A 316 19.07 26.17 2.24
N GLN A 317 18.82 27.45 2.42
CA GLN A 317 17.58 27.92 3.04
C GLN A 317 16.47 28.00 1.98
N ARG A 318 15.29 27.48 2.33
CA ARG A 318 14.13 27.56 1.43
C ARG A 318 13.67 29.01 1.23
N GLY A 319 13.37 29.34 -0.04
CA GLY A 319 12.90 30.68 -0.42
C GLY A 319 14.02 31.67 -0.76
N GLN A 320 15.26 31.23 -0.90
CA GLN A 320 16.41 32.08 -1.27
C GLN A 320 16.83 31.96 -2.76
N GLY A 321 15.91 31.50 -3.62
CA GLY A 321 16.16 31.38 -5.06
C GLY A 321 16.65 30.00 -5.51
N GLU A 322 16.68 29.01 -4.61
CA GLU A 322 16.95 27.62 -4.95
C GLU A 322 15.80 27.01 -5.74
N THR A 323 16.12 26.08 -6.63
CA THR A 323 15.11 25.29 -7.34
C THR A 323 14.82 23.99 -6.59
N ILE A 324 13.59 23.46 -6.73
CA ILE A 324 13.22 22.16 -6.16
C ILE A 324 14.13 21.03 -6.69
N TRP A 325 14.56 21.12 -7.94
CA TRP A 325 15.44 20.14 -8.57
C TRP A 325 16.81 20.05 -7.90
N GLN A 326 17.36 21.19 -7.43
CA GLN A 326 18.62 21.21 -6.70
C GLN A 326 18.55 20.51 -5.35
N LEU A 327 17.38 20.44 -4.75
CA LEU A 327 17.15 19.72 -3.50
C LEU A 327 16.91 18.24 -3.76
N LYS A 328 16.10 17.91 -4.77
CA LYS A 328 15.74 16.53 -5.11
C LYS A 328 16.92 15.69 -5.56
N THR A 329 18.00 16.30 -6.07
CA THR A 329 19.25 15.56 -6.38
C THR A 329 19.90 14.91 -5.16
N HIS A 330 19.57 15.37 -3.94
CA HIS A 330 20.15 14.87 -2.69
C HIS A 330 19.23 13.92 -1.91
N MET A 331 18.03 13.62 -2.43
CA MET A 331 17.06 12.75 -1.73
C MET A 331 16.37 11.78 -2.67
N GLY A 332 16.04 10.60 -2.16
CA GLY A 332 15.12 9.67 -2.78
C GLY A 332 13.81 9.65 -2.00
N PHE A 333 12.68 9.68 -2.70
CA PHE A 333 11.35 9.63 -2.11
C PHE A 333 10.60 8.39 -2.57
N VAL A 334 10.05 7.64 -1.61
CA VAL A 334 9.20 6.46 -1.88
C VAL A 334 7.89 6.62 -1.13
N SER A 335 6.77 6.50 -1.82
CA SER A 335 5.45 6.50 -1.22
C SER A 335 4.56 5.41 -1.83
N THR A 336 3.51 5.03 -1.10
CA THR A 336 2.50 4.07 -1.59
C THR A 336 1.71 4.58 -2.79
N SER A 337 1.64 5.90 -2.99
CA SER A 337 0.91 6.53 -4.09
C SER A 337 1.77 6.83 -5.32
N LEU A 338 3.10 6.78 -5.19
CA LEU A 338 4.02 7.18 -6.27
C LEU A 338 3.78 6.40 -7.58
N HIS A 339 3.51 5.10 -7.49
CA HIS A 339 3.22 4.27 -8.66
C HIS A 339 1.87 4.61 -9.32
N TRP A 340 0.90 5.18 -8.59
CA TRP A 340 -0.39 5.60 -9.16
C TRP A 340 -0.26 6.85 -10.03
N ASP A 341 0.73 7.68 -9.74
CA ASP A 341 1.02 8.87 -10.54
C ASP A 341 1.80 8.52 -11.81
N TYR A 342 2.41 7.32 -11.84
CA TYR A 342 3.16 6.81 -12.99
C TYR A 342 2.23 6.18 -14.04
N ARG A 343 1.44 7.02 -14.73
CA ARG A 343 0.41 6.59 -15.71
C ARG A 343 0.95 6.35 -17.12
N LEU A 344 2.24 6.53 -17.35
CA LEU A 344 2.84 6.39 -18.66
C LEU A 344 3.01 4.93 -19.03
N SER A 345 2.73 4.59 -20.30
CA SER A 345 2.94 3.25 -20.87
C SER A 345 4.39 3.08 -21.31
N VAL A 346 5.32 3.05 -20.35
CA VAL A 346 6.75 2.85 -20.61
C VAL A 346 7.25 1.53 -20.02
N GLY A 347 8.32 0.99 -20.61
CA GLY A 347 8.93 -0.24 -20.11
C GLY A 347 9.59 -0.07 -18.75
N VAL A 348 9.60 -1.13 -17.94
CA VAL A 348 10.11 -1.13 -16.56
C VAL A 348 11.54 -0.61 -16.47
N ARG A 349 12.43 -0.98 -17.42
CA ARG A 349 13.79 -0.42 -17.47
C ARG A 349 13.79 1.10 -17.55
N ASN A 350 12.93 1.68 -18.39
CA ASN A 350 12.85 3.12 -18.57
C ASN A 350 12.28 3.82 -17.34
N VAL A 351 11.42 3.16 -16.56
CA VAL A 351 10.96 3.65 -15.25
C VAL A 351 12.14 3.78 -14.29
N ILE A 352 13.01 2.76 -14.20
CA ILE A 352 14.21 2.83 -13.35
C ILE A 352 15.15 3.93 -13.83
N VAL A 353 15.37 4.02 -15.15
CA VAL A 353 16.23 5.07 -15.75
C VAL A 353 15.68 6.48 -15.51
N SER A 354 14.35 6.66 -15.50
CA SER A 354 13.75 7.98 -15.25
C SER A 354 14.07 8.53 -13.85
N GLY A 355 14.37 7.63 -12.89
CA GLY A 355 14.83 8.00 -11.55
C GLY A 355 16.15 8.75 -11.52
N PHE A 356 17.05 8.56 -12.50
CA PHE A 356 18.29 9.37 -12.60
C PHE A 356 18.02 10.83 -12.98
N TYR A 357 16.84 11.13 -13.48
CA TYR A 357 16.40 12.46 -13.93
C TYR A 357 15.30 13.05 -13.03
N ASP A 358 14.95 12.35 -11.96
CA ASP A 358 13.90 12.74 -11.03
C ASP A 358 12.57 13.09 -11.74
N SER A 359 12.19 12.28 -12.74
CA SER A 359 11.06 12.54 -13.61
C SER A 359 10.12 11.35 -13.73
N ILE A 360 8.82 11.64 -13.88
CA ILE A 360 7.83 10.65 -14.28
C ILE A 360 7.89 10.51 -15.80
N GLY A 361 8.53 9.44 -16.28
CA GLY A 361 8.81 9.18 -17.68
C GLY A 361 10.22 9.57 -18.10
N LEU A 362 10.69 8.96 -19.19
CA LEU A 362 12.03 9.18 -19.73
C LEU A 362 11.96 10.10 -20.94
N TYR A 363 12.42 11.34 -20.79
CA TYR A 363 12.41 12.38 -21.83
C TYR A 363 13.81 12.67 -22.38
N GLN A 364 14.84 12.02 -21.84
CA GLN A 364 16.23 12.19 -22.22
C GLN A 364 16.81 10.83 -22.63
N LYS A 365 17.87 10.89 -23.47
CA LYS A 365 18.57 9.66 -23.87
C LYS A 365 19.41 9.16 -22.69
N ALA A 366 19.16 7.90 -22.27
CA ALA A 366 19.95 7.25 -21.24
C ALA A 366 21.39 7.03 -21.68
N THR A 367 22.32 7.16 -20.76
CA THR A 367 23.72 6.76 -20.98
C THR A 367 23.85 5.24 -20.83
N ASP A 368 24.90 4.66 -21.43
CA ASP A 368 25.19 3.22 -21.30
C ASP A 368 25.36 2.83 -19.83
N ARG A 369 26.00 3.69 -19.04
CA ARG A 369 26.16 3.46 -17.59
C ARG A 369 24.86 3.42 -16.83
N GLN A 370 23.92 4.30 -17.13
CA GLN A 370 22.57 4.30 -16.52
C GLN A 370 21.78 3.04 -16.88
N LEU A 371 21.91 2.57 -18.13
CA LEU A 371 21.29 1.32 -18.57
C LEU A 371 21.88 0.10 -17.84
N GLU A 372 23.21 0.04 -17.67
CA GLU A 372 23.88 -1.02 -16.89
C GLU A 372 23.39 -1.06 -15.45
N ILE A 373 23.30 0.09 -14.79
CA ILE A 373 22.82 0.20 -13.41
C ILE A 373 21.34 -0.23 -13.33
N ALA A 374 20.50 0.22 -14.27
CA ALA A 374 19.10 -0.18 -14.33
C ALA A 374 18.95 -1.70 -14.52
N ASP A 375 19.78 -2.32 -15.37
CA ASP A 375 19.77 -3.78 -15.58
C ASP A 375 20.27 -4.55 -14.35
N ALA A 376 21.22 -4.00 -13.59
CA ALA A 376 21.64 -4.55 -12.31
C ALA A 376 20.51 -4.51 -11.28
N TRP A 377 19.77 -3.40 -11.16
CA TRP A 377 18.58 -3.30 -10.32
C TRP A 377 17.49 -4.28 -10.74
N LEU A 378 17.20 -4.40 -12.03
CA LEU A 378 16.24 -5.38 -12.56
C LEU A 378 16.62 -6.81 -12.22
N THR A 379 17.92 -7.12 -12.25
CA THR A 379 18.43 -8.46 -11.91
C THR A 379 18.24 -8.73 -10.42
N MET A 380 18.59 -7.77 -9.58
CA MET A 380 18.46 -7.89 -8.12
C MET A 380 16.99 -8.04 -7.70
N LEU A 381 16.09 -7.27 -8.32
CA LEU A 381 14.64 -7.31 -8.04
C LEU A 381 13.93 -8.51 -8.70
N GLY A 382 14.62 -9.34 -9.49
CA GLY A 382 14.02 -10.47 -10.22
C GLY A 382 13.13 -10.06 -11.40
N LEU A 383 13.24 -8.80 -11.87
CA LEU A 383 12.41 -8.21 -12.93
C LEU A 383 13.10 -8.17 -14.29
N LYS A 384 14.28 -8.77 -14.45
CA LYS A 384 15.07 -8.71 -15.69
C LYS A 384 14.26 -9.19 -16.94
N SER A 385 13.47 -10.24 -16.79
CA SER A 385 12.63 -10.76 -17.87
C SER A 385 11.47 -9.82 -18.24
N LYS A 386 11.17 -8.85 -17.39
CA LYS A 386 10.10 -7.86 -17.57
C LYS A 386 10.61 -6.46 -17.95
N ALA A 387 11.90 -6.31 -18.27
CA ALA A 387 12.55 -5.02 -18.55
C ALA A 387 11.83 -4.15 -19.60
N THR A 388 11.27 -4.79 -20.64
CA THR A 388 10.53 -4.12 -21.74
C THR A 388 9.00 -4.14 -21.56
N VAL A 389 8.50 -4.83 -20.54
CA VAL A 389 7.07 -4.86 -20.23
C VAL A 389 6.64 -3.48 -19.76
N SER A 390 5.46 -3.01 -20.15
CA SER A 390 4.90 -1.76 -19.65
C SER A 390 4.76 -1.84 -18.11
N PHE A 391 5.19 -0.79 -17.42
CA PHE A 391 5.10 -0.68 -15.96
C PHE A 391 3.67 -0.90 -15.45
N SER A 392 2.67 -0.37 -16.15
CA SER A 392 1.25 -0.54 -15.81
C SER A 392 0.74 -1.99 -15.86
N LYS A 393 1.51 -2.90 -16.50
CA LYS A 393 1.18 -4.35 -16.60
C LYS A 393 1.85 -5.19 -15.51
N LEU A 394 2.65 -4.60 -14.66
CA LEU A 394 3.20 -5.25 -13.48
C LEU A 394 2.13 -5.41 -12.41
N SER A 395 2.27 -6.44 -11.57
CA SER A 395 1.48 -6.53 -10.34
C SER A 395 1.80 -5.36 -9.41
N TYR A 396 0.87 -5.03 -8.52
CA TYR A 396 1.06 -3.96 -7.54
C TYR A 396 2.37 -4.07 -6.74
N GLY A 397 2.68 -5.28 -6.26
CA GLY A 397 3.93 -5.52 -5.53
C GLY A 397 5.20 -5.38 -6.37
N GLU A 398 5.12 -5.60 -7.69
CA GLU A 398 6.25 -5.39 -8.61
C GLU A 398 6.41 -3.92 -9.01
N GLN A 399 5.33 -3.14 -9.00
CA GLN A 399 5.36 -1.69 -9.25
C GLN A 399 5.97 -0.93 -8.07
N ARG A 400 5.75 -1.38 -6.86
CA ARG A 400 6.25 -0.83 -5.60
C ARG A 400 7.70 -1.27 -5.33
#